data_fe80307c28663531f29f0973f1f6c41b
#
_entry.id   fe80307c28663531f29f0973f1f6c41b
#
_cell.length_a   1.000
_cell.length_b   1.000
_cell.length_c   1.000
_cell.angle_alpha   90.00
_cell.angle_beta   90.00
_cell.angle_gamma   90.00
#
_symmetry.space_group_name_H-M   'P 1'
#
loop_
_entity.id
_entity.type
_entity.pdbx_description
1 polymer ?
#
loop_
_entity_poly.entity_id
_entity_poly.type
_entity_poly.pdbx_seq_one_letter_code
_entity_poly.pdbx_strand_id
1 'polypeptide(L)'
;LLGAALQFNPTNPVYNKDGSFFQPGDQRNPVQMLAYFDDRDYINRFLANLSGTYQITKDLSYKVVFGSDNSQSQRTAFADPRLGSNAYGGTINVYGRDFQNGIQGNGRVTRQNLKNTSTLVEHYLTFDKTFKEKHALNAVAGYSYQNFSTEYDGSFGWGLATPVTKPTDVFVKDYNGFKNYNNFVPGYSANSLQSVFGRLNYTFNDKYFLTGTVRM
;
A
#
# COMPACT_ATOMS: atom_id res chain seq x y z
N LEU A 1 2.00 6.80 16.84
CA LEU A 1 1.45 8.01 17.47
C LEU A 1 0.10 7.74 18.14
N LEU A 2 -0.90 7.26 17.36
CA LEU A 2 -2.26 6.98 17.91
C LEU A 2 -2.22 6.02 19.10
N GLY A 3 -1.44 4.94 19.02
CA GLY A 3 -1.26 3.99 20.13
C GLY A 3 -0.70 4.66 21.41
N ALA A 4 0.26 5.56 21.25
CA ALA A 4 0.80 6.32 22.39
C ALA A 4 -0.25 7.27 23.00
N ALA A 5 -1.06 7.93 22.16
CA ALA A 5 -2.11 8.81 22.62
C ALA A 5 -3.23 8.06 23.37
N LEU A 6 -3.56 6.84 22.95
CA LEU A 6 -4.57 6.01 23.61
C LEU A 6 -4.08 5.41 24.93
N GLN A 7 -2.77 5.19 25.07
CA GLN A 7 -2.16 4.63 26.28
C GLN A 7 -1.78 5.69 27.32
N PHE A 8 -1.64 6.94 26.88
CA PHE A 8 -1.24 8.03 27.78
C PHE A 8 -2.37 8.40 28.71
N ASN A 9 -2.10 8.43 30.03
CA ASN A 9 -3.11 8.80 30.99
C ASN A 9 -3.49 10.28 30.80
N PRO A 10 -4.77 10.61 30.55
CA PRO A 10 -5.22 11.98 30.29
C PRO A 10 -5.06 12.93 31.50
N THR A 11 -4.83 12.41 32.72
CA THR A 11 -4.56 13.20 33.89
C THR A 11 -3.10 13.62 34.05
N ASN A 12 -2.20 13.02 33.26
CA ASN A 12 -0.79 13.38 33.25
C ASN A 12 -0.57 14.72 32.55
N PRO A 13 0.30 15.59 33.09
CA PRO A 13 0.64 16.83 32.42
C PRO A 13 1.43 16.55 31.12
N VAL A 14 1.31 17.43 30.15
CA VAL A 14 2.11 17.35 28.91
C VAL A 14 3.55 17.78 29.16
N TYR A 15 3.73 18.76 30.02
CA TYR A 15 5.02 19.38 30.32
C TYR A 15 5.31 19.35 31.83
N ASN A 16 6.58 19.22 32.16
CA ASN A 16 7.11 19.47 33.48
C ASN A 16 7.10 20.99 33.78
N LYS A 17 7.35 21.36 35.07
CA LYS A 17 7.42 22.77 35.47
C LYS A 17 8.53 23.59 34.83
N ASP A 18 9.58 22.89 34.34
CA ASP A 18 10.72 23.47 33.62
C ASP A 18 10.50 23.60 32.11
N GLY A 19 9.29 23.25 31.63
CA GLY A 19 8.94 23.28 30.20
C GLY A 19 9.39 22.07 29.38
N SER A 20 10.08 21.12 29.99
CA SER A 20 10.40 19.84 29.35
C SER A 20 9.18 18.94 29.21
N PHE A 21 9.18 17.99 28.26
CA PHE A 21 8.08 17.05 28.14
C PHE A 21 8.03 16.07 29.31
N PHE A 22 6.85 15.90 29.88
CA PHE A 22 6.63 14.95 30.97
C PHE A 22 6.72 13.50 30.44
N GLN A 23 7.47 12.65 31.13
CA GLN A 23 7.69 11.24 30.78
C GLN A 23 7.24 10.35 31.95
N PRO A 24 6.04 9.76 31.90
CA PRO A 24 5.56 8.86 32.95
C PRO A 24 6.08 7.44 32.72
N GLY A 25 7.23 7.12 33.29
CA GLY A 25 7.81 5.75 33.21
C GLY A 25 7.96 5.25 31.77
N ASP A 26 7.30 4.15 31.45
CA ASP A 26 7.36 3.50 30.13
C ASP A 26 6.39 4.08 29.11
N GLN A 27 5.53 5.01 29.51
CA GLN A 27 4.56 5.63 28.60
C GLN A 27 5.21 6.75 27.79
N ARG A 28 4.82 6.84 26.53
CA ARG A 28 5.32 7.86 25.61
C ARG A 28 4.42 9.08 25.62
N ASN A 29 5.01 10.25 25.81
CA ASN A 29 4.28 11.49 25.66
C ASN A 29 3.91 11.72 24.17
N PRO A 30 2.62 11.70 23.82
CA PRO A 30 2.21 11.81 22.41
C PRO A 30 2.53 13.19 21.81
N VAL A 31 2.56 14.23 22.62
CA VAL A 31 2.90 15.59 22.16
C VAL A 31 4.39 15.71 21.88
N GLN A 32 5.25 15.07 22.67
CA GLN A 32 6.67 14.96 22.36
C GLN A 32 6.90 14.19 21.06
N MET A 33 6.16 13.11 20.85
CA MET A 33 6.25 12.37 19.59
C MET A 33 5.86 13.23 18.39
N LEU A 34 4.80 14.04 18.50
CA LEU A 34 4.42 14.98 17.45
C LEU A 34 5.50 16.02 17.15
N ALA A 35 6.20 16.47 18.18
CA ALA A 35 7.22 17.50 18.03
C ALA A 35 8.52 16.99 17.40
N TYR A 36 8.86 15.71 17.64
CA TYR A 36 10.20 15.17 17.36
C TYR A 36 10.22 13.96 16.42
N PHE A 37 9.07 13.55 15.90
CA PHE A 37 8.96 12.47 14.94
C PHE A 37 8.25 12.96 13.67
N ASP A 38 8.96 12.92 12.55
CA ASP A 38 8.41 13.26 11.23
C ASP A 38 8.36 11.97 10.39
N ASP A 39 7.18 11.61 9.92
CA ASP A 39 6.94 10.42 9.11
C ASP A 39 6.06 10.81 7.93
N ARG A 40 6.62 10.73 6.74
CA ARG A 40 5.96 11.15 5.50
C ARG A 40 5.99 10.02 4.49
N ASP A 41 4.86 9.80 3.88
CA ASP A 41 4.69 8.88 2.77
C ASP A 41 4.17 9.62 1.54
N TYR A 42 4.92 9.55 0.46
CA TYR A 42 4.55 10.12 -0.83
C TYR A 42 4.09 8.99 -1.75
N ILE A 43 2.80 8.98 -2.07
CA ILE A 43 2.18 7.94 -2.89
C ILE A 43 1.83 8.53 -4.25
N ASN A 44 2.40 7.94 -5.30
CA ASN A 44 2.01 8.18 -6.68
C ASN A 44 1.28 6.95 -7.20
N ARG A 45 0.08 7.12 -7.74
CA ARG A 45 -0.69 6.03 -8.32
C ARG A 45 -1.17 6.39 -9.71
N PHE A 46 -0.93 5.48 -10.63
CA PHE A 46 -1.41 5.56 -12.00
C PHE A 46 -2.38 4.42 -12.26
N LEU A 47 -3.60 4.75 -12.61
CA LEU A 47 -4.66 3.81 -12.96
C LEU A 47 -5.11 4.10 -14.39
N ALA A 48 -5.08 3.08 -15.24
CA ALA A 48 -5.53 3.18 -16.62
C ALA A 48 -6.34 1.95 -17.01
N ASN A 49 -7.42 2.19 -17.78
CA ASN A 49 -8.22 1.15 -18.41
C ASN A 49 -8.45 1.52 -19.87
N LEU A 50 -8.24 0.55 -20.73
CA LEU A 50 -8.51 0.65 -22.15
C LEU A 50 -9.39 -0.53 -22.56
N SER A 51 -10.42 -0.29 -23.36
CA SER A 51 -11.21 -1.37 -23.93
C SER A 51 -11.56 -1.11 -25.38
N GLY A 52 -11.60 -2.19 -26.15
CA GLY A 52 -12.04 -2.18 -27.55
C GLY A 52 -13.09 -3.26 -27.75
N THR A 53 -14.13 -2.95 -28.52
CA THR A 53 -15.17 -3.90 -28.92
C THR A 53 -15.21 -3.99 -30.43
N TYR A 54 -15.20 -5.21 -30.95
CA TYR A 54 -15.34 -5.49 -32.36
C TYR A 54 -16.61 -6.31 -32.62
N GLN A 55 -17.47 -5.80 -33.48
CA GLN A 55 -18.70 -6.51 -33.88
C GLN A 55 -18.36 -7.49 -35.00
N ILE A 56 -18.34 -8.79 -34.68
CA ILE A 56 -18.01 -9.87 -35.62
C ILE A 56 -19.17 -10.10 -36.56
N THR A 57 -20.38 -10.19 -35.99
CA THR A 57 -21.65 -10.28 -36.73
C THR A 57 -22.69 -9.40 -36.02
N LYS A 58 -23.87 -9.26 -36.59
CA LYS A 58 -24.97 -8.53 -35.90
C LYS A 58 -25.34 -9.07 -34.53
N ASP A 59 -25.09 -10.37 -34.31
CA ASP A 59 -25.48 -11.09 -33.10
C ASP A 59 -24.27 -11.48 -32.22
N LEU A 60 -23.02 -11.24 -32.69
CA LEU A 60 -21.78 -11.70 -32.03
C LEU A 60 -20.78 -10.54 -31.92
N SER A 61 -20.30 -10.25 -30.74
CA SER A 61 -19.26 -9.26 -30.48
C SER A 61 -18.13 -9.82 -29.65
N TYR A 62 -16.93 -9.27 -29.88
CA TYR A 62 -15.73 -9.56 -29.11
C TYR A 62 -15.22 -8.27 -28.45
N LYS A 63 -14.97 -8.32 -27.15
CA LYS A 63 -14.42 -7.21 -26.39
C LYS A 63 -13.13 -7.62 -25.70
N VAL A 64 -12.11 -6.79 -25.79
CA VAL A 64 -10.90 -6.88 -25.00
C VAL A 64 -10.83 -5.70 -24.03
N VAL A 65 -10.39 -5.98 -22.80
CA VAL A 65 -10.15 -4.97 -21.77
C VAL A 65 -8.70 -5.13 -21.30
N PHE A 66 -7.99 -4.03 -21.23
CA PHE A 66 -6.68 -3.93 -20.63
C PHE A 66 -6.76 -2.97 -19.45
N GLY A 67 -6.30 -3.40 -18.28
CA GLY A 67 -6.21 -2.60 -17.06
C GLY A 67 -4.76 -2.54 -16.54
N SER A 68 -4.35 -1.39 -16.06
CA SER A 68 -3.07 -1.20 -15.39
C SER A 68 -3.26 -0.35 -14.15
N ASP A 69 -2.75 -0.82 -13.01
CA ASP A 69 -2.71 -0.10 -11.74
C ASP A 69 -1.29 -0.16 -11.18
N ASN A 70 -0.63 0.98 -11.16
CA ASN A 70 0.73 1.12 -10.65
C ASN A 70 0.73 2.11 -9.50
N SER A 71 1.18 1.68 -8.34
CA SER A 71 1.31 2.50 -7.14
C SER A 71 2.75 2.45 -6.64
N GLN A 72 3.33 3.61 -6.42
CA GLN A 72 4.66 3.75 -5.83
C GLN A 72 4.56 4.62 -4.58
N SER A 73 4.98 4.10 -3.45
CA SER A 73 5.08 4.77 -2.16
C SER A 73 6.56 4.97 -1.81
N GLN A 74 6.89 6.18 -1.38
CA GLN A 74 8.20 6.54 -0.83
C GLN A 74 8.00 7.12 0.56
N ARG A 75 8.25 6.31 1.57
CA ARG A 75 8.15 6.70 2.98
C ARG A 75 9.51 7.12 3.51
N THR A 76 9.51 8.24 4.22
CA THR A 76 10.64 8.74 4.97
C THR A 76 10.21 9.04 6.39
N ALA A 77 10.85 8.38 7.36
CA ALA A 77 10.61 8.64 8.78
C ALA A 77 11.91 9.13 9.44
N PHE A 78 11.79 10.21 10.19
CA PHE A 78 12.87 10.81 10.98
C PHE A 78 12.47 10.85 12.45
N ALA A 79 13.34 10.34 13.30
CA ALA A 79 13.19 10.43 14.75
C ALA A 79 14.35 11.24 15.31
N ASP A 80 14.00 12.38 15.94
CA ASP A 80 14.95 13.29 16.57
C ASP A 80 15.57 12.64 17.83
N PRO A 81 16.86 12.84 18.12
CA PRO A 81 17.52 12.29 19.30
C PRO A 81 16.86 12.72 20.63
N ARG A 82 16.16 13.84 20.65
CA ARG A 82 15.40 14.32 21.81
C ARG A 82 14.21 13.43 22.18
N LEU A 83 13.78 12.54 21.32
CA LEU A 83 12.80 11.51 21.68
C LEU A 83 13.32 10.54 22.74
N GLY A 84 14.65 10.47 22.95
CA GLY A 84 15.30 9.61 23.92
C GLY A 84 15.18 8.11 23.63
N SER A 85 16.01 7.32 24.32
CA SER A 85 15.95 5.87 24.22
C SER A 85 14.63 5.29 24.73
N ASN A 86 14.02 5.91 25.72
CA ASN A 86 12.77 5.45 26.31
C ASN A 86 11.53 5.81 25.48
N ALA A 87 11.57 6.85 24.67
CA ALA A 87 10.47 7.18 23.76
C ALA A 87 10.35 6.15 22.62
N TYR A 88 11.42 5.43 22.35
CA TYR A 88 11.51 4.28 21.46
C TYR A 88 11.96 3.02 22.19
N GLY A 89 11.79 3.02 23.53
CA GLY A 89 12.05 1.87 24.39
C GLY A 89 11.13 0.73 24.02
N GLY A 90 11.60 -0.15 23.25
CA GLY A 90 10.88 -1.26 22.67
C GLY A 90 11.20 -1.33 21.20
N THR A 91 11.18 -2.49 20.74
CA THR A 91 11.31 -2.98 19.41
C THR A 91 10.49 -2.14 18.44
N ILE A 92 11.14 -1.38 17.56
CA ILE A 92 10.43 -0.85 16.41
C ILE A 92 10.35 -1.99 15.41
N ASN A 93 9.18 -2.59 15.31
CA ASN A 93 8.91 -3.55 14.26
C ASN A 93 8.72 -2.80 12.93
N VAL A 94 9.69 -2.90 12.06
CA VAL A 94 9.57 -2.42 10.69
C VAL A 94 9.68 -3.63 9.78
N TYR A 95 8.59 -4.00 9.14
CA TYR A 95 8.49 -5.20 8.28
C TYR A 95 8.95 -6.50 8.94
N GLY A 96 8.47 -6.77 10.17
CA GLY A 96 8.73 -8.03 10.88
C GLY A 96 10.13 -8.17 11.45
N ARG A 97 10.92 -7.11 11.52
CA ARG A 97 12.22 -7.10 12.21
C ARG A 97 12.18 -6.19 13.43
N ASP A 98 12.54 -6.79 14.54
CA ASP A 98 12.66 -6.12 15.82
C ASP A 98 14.03 -5.44 15.93
N PHE A 99 14.05 -4.12 16.02
CA PHE A 99 15.27 -3.36 16.26
C PHE A 99 15.36 -2.99 17.74
N GLN A 100 16.18 -3.76 18.47
CA GLN A 100 16.55 -3.41 19.83
C GLN A 100 17.58 -2.28 19.78
N ASN A 101 17.44 -1.35 20.67
CA ASN A 101 18.23 -0.17 20.97
C ASN A 101 17.65 1.12 20.41
N GLY A 102 17.31 1.98 21.35
CA GLY A 102 16.75 3.29 21.11
C GLY A 102 17.60 4.15 20.20
N ILE A 103 17.11 5.36 19.96
CA ILE A 103 17.83 6.36 19.17
C ILE A 103 19.10 6.72 19.88
N GLN A 104 20.23 6.27 19.34
CA GLN A 104 21.56 6.63 19.84
C GLN A 104 22.18 7.69 18.92
N GLY A 105 22.80 8.70 19.53
CA GLY A 105 23.47 9.77 18.80
C GLY A 105 22.49 10.83 18.28
N ASN A 106 22.69 11.31 17.07
CA ASN A 106 22.03 12.48 16.50
C ASN A 106 20.74 12.19 15.73
N GLY A 107 20.06 11.09 16.06
CA GLY A 107 18.77 10.73 15.47
C GLY A 107 18.80 9.47 14.61
N ARG A 108 17.62 9.14 14.06
CA ARG A 108 17.40 7.98 13.22
C ARG A 108 16.59 8.36 11.98
N VAL A 109 17.00 7.86 10.85
CA VAL A 109 16.28 7.99 9.58
C VAL A 109 15.91 6.62 9.04
N THR A 110 14.71 6.50 8.51
CA THR A 110 14.24 5.31 7.81
C THR A 110 13.70 5.73 6.44
N ARG A 111 14.08 5.01 5.40
CA ARG A 111 13.54 5.12 4.05
C ARG A 111 12.95 3.79 3.63
N GLN A 112 11.81 3.84 2.97
CA GLN A 112 11.14 2.66 2.44
C GLN A 112 10.53 3.02 1.10
N ASN A 113 10.76 2.16 0.11
CA ASN A 113 10.11 2.22 -1.18
C ASN A 113 9.23 0.99 -1.32
N LEU A 114 8.01 1.19 -1.76
CA LEU A 114 7.06 0.13 -2.06
C LEU A 114 6.48 0.40 -3.44
N LYS A 115 6.59 -0.58 -4.33
CA LYS A 115 5.99 -0.51 -5.66
C LYS A 115 5.05 -1.68 -5.84
N ASN A 116 3.78 -1.37 -6.12
CA ASN A 116 2.77 -2.35 -6.47
C ASN A 116 2.38 -2.14 -7.92
N THR A 117 2.38 -3.23 -8.68
CA THR A 117 1.95 -3.24 -10.07
C THR A 117 0.89 -4.31 -10.26
N SER A 118 -0.21 -3.94 -10.87
CA SER A 118 -1.25 -4.87 -11.30
C SER A 118 -1.56 -4.64 -12.77
N THR A 119 -1.61 -5.73 -13.53
CA THR A 119 -1.99 -5.72 -14.95
C THR A 119 -3.13 -6.70 -15.14
N LEU A 120 -4.17 -6.28 -15.84
CA LEU A 120 -5.35 -7.08 -16.16
C LEU A 120 -5.54 -7.13 -17.66
N VAL A 121 -5.81 -8.31 -18.18
CA VAL A 121 -6.29 -8.51 -19.55
C VAL A 121 -7.53 -9.39 -19.50
N GLU A 122 -8.61 -8.93 -20.09
CA GLU A 122 -9.85 -9.69 -20.18
C GLU A 122 -10.36 -9.76 -21.62
N HIS A 123 -10.88 -10.90 -21.95
CA HIS A 123 -11.49 -11.19 -23.23
C HIS A 123 -12.92 -11.61 -23.01
N TYR A 124 -13.84 -11.05 -23.80
CA TYR A 124 -15.26 -11.36 -23.75
C TYR A 124 -15.76 -11.68 -25.15
N LEU A 125 -16.46 -12.76 -25.29
CA LEU A 125 -17.24 -13.10 -26.47
C LEU A 125 -18.70 -13.06 -26.06
N THR A 126 -19.47 -12.17 -26.66
CA THR A 126 -20.89 -11.97 -26.36
C THR A 126 -21.73 -12.31 -27.55
N PHE A 127 -22.68 -13.19 -27.36
CA PHE A 127 -23.70 -13.55 -28.32
C PHE A 127 -25.07 -13.07 -27.82
N ASP A 128 -25.79 -12.31 -28.63
CA ASP A 128 -27.10 -11.76 -28.32
C ASP A 128 -28.04 -11.91 -29.50
N LYS A 129 -29.12 -12.69 -29.31
CA LYS A 129 -30.06 -12.96 -30.38
C LYS A 129 -31.45 -13.28 -29.87
N THR A 130 -32.42 -12.71 -30.55
CA THR A 130 -33.83 -13.10 -30.37
C THR A 130 -34.29 -13.99 -31.54
N PHE A 131 -34.81 -15.17 -31.19
CA PHE A 131 -35.33 -16.16 -32.13
C PHE A 131 -36.87 -16.15 -32.06
N LYS A 132 -37.50 -16.17 -33.22
CA LYS A 132 -38.97 -16.27 -33.33
C LYS A 132 -39.73 -15.27 -32.46
N GLU A 133 -39.15 -14.07 -32.26
CA GLU A 133 -39.74 -12.98 -31.46
C GLU A 133 -40.06 -13.32 -29.99
N LYS A 134 -39.83 -14.54 -29.54
CA LYS A 134 -40.19 -15.04 -28.21
C LYS A 134 -39.01 -15.56 -27.38
N HIS A 135 -37.91 -15.89 -28.01
CA HIS A 135 -36.76 -16.51 -27.35
C HIS A 135 -35.57 -15.57 -27.41
N ALA A 136 -35.33 -14.78 -26.39
CA ALA A 136 -34.16 -13.95 -26.30
C ALA A 136 -33.04 -14.70 -25.57
N LEU A 137 -31.89 -14.81 -26.19
CA LEU A 137 -30.68 -15.46 -25.68
C LEU A 137 -29.54 -14.48 -25.65
N ASN A 138 -28.96 -14.26 -24.45
CA ASN A 138 -27.72 -13.55 -24.26
C ASN A 138 -26.72 -14.47 -23.60
N ALA A 139 -25.61 -14.77 -24.28
CA ALA A 139 -24.55 -15.63 -23.79
C ALA A 139 -23.22 -14.87 -23.80
N VAL A 140 -22.48 -14.98 -22.71
CA VAL A 140 -21.13 -14.40 -22.57
C VAL A 140 -20.17 -15.52 -22.19
N ALA A 141 -19.06 -15.62 -22.91
CA ALA A 141 -17.90 -16.41 -22.51
C ALA A 141 -16.70 -15.47 -22.35
N GLY A 142 -15.90 -15.68 -21.32
CA GLY A 142 -14.78 -14.81 -21.07
C GLY A 142 -13.58 -15.51 -20.45
N TYR A 143 -12.44 -14.88 -20.62
CA TYR A 143 -11.16 -15.23 -20.01
C TYR A 143 -10.57 -13.98 -19.38
N SER A 144 -10.07 -14.12 -18.17
CA SER A 144 -9.40 -13.07 -17.42
C SER A 144 -8.02 -13.54 -16.98
N TYR A 145 -7.01 -12.73 -17.21
CA TYR A 145 -5.67 -12.88 -16.68
C TYR A 145 -5.28 -11.62 -15.93
N GLN A 146 -4.89 -11.76 -14.67
CA GLN A 146 -4.40 -10.67 -13.85
C GLN A 146 -3.08 -11.06 -13.20
N ASN A 147 -2.10 -10.16 -13.30
CA ASN A 147 -0.80 -10.31 -12.67
C ASN A 147 -0.61 -9.20 -11.64
N PHE A 148 -0.06 -9.57 -10.48
CA PHE A 148 0.29 -8.67 -9.39
C PHE A 148 1.76 -8.82 -9.07
N SER A 149 2.44 -7.71 -8.85
CA SER A 149 3.78 -7.72 -8.28
C SER A 149 3.93 -6.64 -7.23
N THR A 150 4.69 -6.96 -6.19
CA THR A 150 5.08 -6.05 -5.13
C THR A 150 6.59 -6.09 -5.00
N GLU A 151 7.22 -4.94 -5.11
CA GLU A 151 8.64 -4.73 -4.88
C GLU A 151 8.79 -3.82 -3.66
N TYR A 152 9.67 -4.18 -2.74
CA TYR A 152 9.99 -3.31 -1.61
C TYR A 152 11.49 -3.30 -1.36
N ASP A 153 12.00 -2.14 -1.02
CA ASP A 153 13.36 -1.91 -0.57
C ASP A 153 13.40 -0.79 0.46
N GLY A 154 14.54 -0.57 1.06
CA GLY A 154 14.69 0.52 1.98
C GLY A 154 15.98 0.45 2.77
N SER A 155 16.16 1.46 3.59
CA SER A 155 17.31 1.60 4.46
C SER A 155 16.94 2.34 5.73
N PHE A 156 17.71 2.11 6.77
CA PHE A 156 17.64 2.90 7.99
C PHE A 156 19.03 3.09 8.56
N GLY A 157 19.22 4.23 9.21
CA GLY A 157 20.47 4.55 9.89
C GLY A 157 20.21 5.35 11.16
N TRP A 158 21.11 5.25 12.10
CA TRP A 158 21.08 6.03 13.34
C TRP A 158 22.48 6.48 13.74
N GLY A 159 22.58 7.44 14.65
CA GLY A 159 23.86 7.99 15.09
C GLY A 159 24.47 8.88 14.03
N LEU A 160 23.70 9.83 13.49
CA LEU A 160 24.17 10.83 12.54
C LEU A 160 25.41 11.57 13.07
N ALA A 161 26.36 11.89 12.19
CA ALA A 161 27.60 12.59 12.57
C ALA A 161 27.33 14.03 13.06
N THR A 162 26.27 14.64 12.57
CA THR A 162 25.83 16.00 12.97
C THR A 162 24.37 16.00 13.37
N PRO A 163 23.95 16.84 14.31
CA PRO A 163 22.55 17.02 14.62
C PRO A 163 21.78 17.50 13.37
N VAL A 164 20.75 16.76 13.00
CA VAL A 164 19.89 17.10 11.88
C VAL A 164 18.51 17.43 12.44
N THR A 165 17.95 18.53 12.02
CA THR A 165 16.64 19.00 12.49
C THR A 165 15.52 18.72 11.49
N LYS A 166 15.87 18.32 10.26
CA LYS A 166 14.91 18.03 9.19
C LYS A 166 15.28 16.75 8.45
N PRO A 167 14.31 15.91 8.10
CA PRO A 167 14.54 14.68 7.34
C PRO A 167 15.24 14.92 5.99
N THR A 168 14.95 16.04 5.34
CA THR A 168 15.50 16.43 4.05
C THR A 168 17.00 16.63 4.06
N ASP A 169 17.55 17.03 5.20
CA ASP A 169 18.98 17.35 5.31
C ASP A 169 19.87 16.09 5.34
N VAL A 170 19.28 14.96 5.69
CA VAL A 170 19.97 13.65 5.76
C VAL A 170 20.12 13.00 4.40
N PHE A 171 19.26 13.33 3.45
CA PHE A 171 19.14 12.59 2.19
C PHE A 171 20.05 13.12 1.08
N VAL A 172 20.64 14.28 1.28
CA VAL A 172 21.44 14.94 0.28
C VAL A 172 22.94 14.59 0.40
N LYS A 173 23.38 14.12 1.56
CA LYS A 173 24.81 13.90 1.82
C LYS A 173 25.06 12.58 2.55
N ASP A 174 25.63 11.67 1.80
CA ASP A 174 26.45 10.53 2.21
C ASP A 174 25.95 9.60 3.34
N TYR A 175 25.72 8.36 2.95
CA TYR A 175 25.63 7.20 3.84
C TYR A 175 26.77 7.09 4.85
N ASN A 176 27.90 7.76 4.59
CA ASN A 176 29.06 7.85 5.47
C ASN A 176 28.82 8.67 6.76
N GLY A 177 27.71 9.38 6.86
CA GLY A 177 27.35 10.14 8.05
C GLY A 177 26.68 9.34 9.18
N PHE A 178 26.36 8.05 8.96
CA PHE A 178 25.74 7.22 9.98
C PHE A 178 26.78 6.34 10.68
N LYS A 179 26.73 6.28 12.02
CA LYS A 179 27.51 5.27 12.76
C LYS A 179 27.03 3.85 12.50
N ASN A 180 25.73 3.69 12.28
CA ASN A 180 25.11 2.41 12.04
C ASN A 180 24.11 2.57 10.90
N TYR A 181 24.32 1.84 9.82
CA TYR A 181 23.50 1.83 8.63
C TYR A 181 23.16 0.40 8.24
N ASN A 182 21.91 0.15 7.92
CA ASN A 182 21.44 -1.12 7.41
C ASN A 182 20.46 -0.91 6.25
N ASN A 183 20.56 -1.75 5.24
CA ASN A 183 19.54 -1.89 4.23
C ASN A 183 18.49 -2.90 4.69
N PHE A 184 17.22 -2.64 4.38
CA PHE A 184 16.24 -3.71 4.38
C PHE A 184 16.61 -4.70 3.28
N VAL A 185 16.41 -5.99 3.54
CA VAL A 185 16.53 -6.97 2.48
C VAL A 185 15.47 -6.65 1.44
N PRO A 186 15.85 -6.33 0.20
CA PRO A 186 14.90 -6.12 -0.86
C PRO A 186 14.02 -7.34 -1.03
N GLY A 187 12.74 -7.12 -1.27
CA GLY A 187 11.80 -8.19 -1.48
C GLY A 187 11.01 -8.00 -2.76
N TYR A 188 10.71 -9.12 -3.37
CA TYR A 188 9.86 -9.21 -4.53
C TYR A 188 8.84 -10.33 -4.33
N SER A 189 7.59 -10.03 -4.59
CA SER A 189 6.51 -11.01 -4.59
C SER A 189 5.68 -10.80 -5.85
N ALA A 190 5.34 -11.90 -6.51
CA ALA A 190 4.46 -11.87 -7.67
C ALA A 190 3.49 -13.03 -7.61
N ASN A 191 2.26 -12.79 -8.03
CA ASN A 191 1.25 -13.80 -8.22
C ASN A 191 0.38 -13.48 -9.44
N SER A 192 -0.26 -14.49 -10.00
CA SER A 192 -1.18 -14.30 -11.10
C SER A 192 -2.47 -15.07 -10.87
N LEU A 193 -3.56 -14.51 -11.36
CA LEU A 193 -4.88 -15.12 -11.37
C LEU A 193 -5.32 -15.32 -12.82
N GLN A 194 -5.84 -16.51 -13.09
CA GLN A 194 -6.46 -16.83 -14.37
C GLN A 194 -7.86 -17.35 -14.09
N SER A 195 -8.81 -16.96 -14.90
CA SER A 195 -10.14 -17.51 -14.81
C SER A 195 -10.85 -17.55 -16.15
N VAL A 196 -11.62 -18.60 -16.34
CA VAL A 196 -12.59 -18.74 -17.44
C VAL A 196 -13.96 -18.60 -16.84
N PHE A 197 -14.83 -17.87 -17.50
CA PHE A 197 -16.20 -17.67 -17.02
C PHE A 197 -17.20 -17.70 -18.18
N GLY A 198 -18.42 -18.09 -17.84
CA GLY A 198 -19.54 -18.08 -18.75
C GLY A 198 -20.82 -17.65 -18.07
N ARG A 199 -21.67 -16.96 -18.80
CA ARG A 199 -23.01 -16.56 -18.37
C ARG A 199 -23.99 -16.78 -19.50
N LEU A 200 -25.12 -17.36 -19.16
CA LEU A 200 -26.24 -17.55 -20.07
C LEU A 200 -27.47 -16.89 -19.46
N ASN A 201 -28.10 -16.00 -20.19
CA ASN A 201 -29.42 -15.45 -19.88
C ASN A 201 -30.37 -15.87 -21.00
N TYR A 202 -31.49 -16.46 -20.62
CA TYR A 202 -32.52 -16.85 -21.53
C TYR A 202 -33.85 -16.29 -21.07
N THR A 203 -34.55 -15.63 -22.01
CA THR A 203 -35.89 -15.08 -21.75
C THR A 203 -36.87 -15.69 -22.73
N PHE A 204 -38.00 -16.18 -22.22
CA PHE A 204 -39.08 -16.73 -23.04
C PHE A 204 -40.33 -15.86 -22.90
N ASN A 205 -40.79 -15.35 -24.04
CA ASN A 205 -42.02 -14.57 -24.20
C ASN A 205 -42.13 -13.41 -23.21
N ASP A 206 -40.98 -12.77 -22.84
CA ASP A 206 -40.85 -11.69 -21.87
C ASP A 206 -41.45 -11.96 -20.46
N LYS A 207 -41.73 -13.25 -20.18
CA LYS A 207 -42.34 -13.69 -18.93
C LYS A 207 -41.46 -14.61 -18.08
N TYR A 208 -40.68 -15.46 -18.72
CA TYR A 208 -39.86 -16.45 -18.01
C TYR A 208 -38.38 -16.13 -18.24
N PHE A 209 -37.64 -16.04 -17.15
CA PHE A 209 -36.22 -15.68 -17.17
C PHE A 209 -35.41 -16.78 -16.52
N LEU A 210 -34.35 -17.23 -17.19
CA LEU A 210 -33.39 -18.18 -16.65
C LEU A 210 -31.99 -17.59 -16.80
N THR A 211 -31.20 -17.63 -15.71
CA THR A 211 -29.81 -17.22 -15.71
C THR A 211 -28.95 -18.31 -15.13
N GLY A 212 -27.88 -18.66 -15.84
CA GLY A 212 -26.81 -19.54 -15.37
C GLY A 212 -25.46 -18.84 -15.48
N THR A 213 -24.61 -18.98 -14.43
CA THR A 213 -23.25 -18.42 -14.43
C THR A 213 -22.29 -19.45 -13.87
N VAL A 214 -21.12 -19.57 -14.52
CA VAL A 214 -20.00 -20.40 -14.08
C VAL A 214 -18.72 -19.60 -14.14
N ARG A 215 -17.83 -19.79 -13.16
CA ARG A 215 -16.46 -19.23 -13.15
C ARG A 215 -15.53 -20.25 -12.50
N MET A 216 -14.39 -20.47 -13.15
CA MET A 216 -13.33 -21.36 -12.70
C MET A 216 -12.00 -20.62 -12.74
#